data_8ee10c28ba4d4a3211b6e921541a6f55
#
_entry.id   8ee10c28ba4d4a3211b6e921541a6f55
#
_cell.length_a   1.000
_cell.length_b   1.000
_cell.length_c   1.000
_cell.angle_alpha   90.00
_cell.angle_beta   90.00
_cell.angle_gamma   90.00
#
_symmetry.space_group_name_H-M   'P 1'
#
loop_
_entity.id
_entity.type
_entity.pdbx_description
1 polymer ?
#
loop_
_entity_poly.entity_id
_entity_poly.type
_entity_poly.pdbx_seq_one_letter_code
_entity_poly.pdbx_strand_id
1 'polypeptide(L)'
;MVDQISGRGVYTFCMCPGGFVVPAATGPEQVVVNGMSPSGRNGRWSNSGIVVEMPPTDADPLSMLRQQEEIERLCWLQANRLQTAPAQRMADFVNGRLSADLNASSYAPGLVASPLHFWMPKDISERLREAFRLWGRRYHGFLTNEATVIAVETRTSSPVRILRDRDSLHHVRIRGLYPAGEGAGYAGGIVSAAIDGQRCADAICDNIFHITT
;
A
#
# COMPACT_ATOMS: atom_id res chain seq x y z
N MET A 1 -10.11 -5.90 9.51
CA MET A 1 -11.43 -6.14 8.87
C MET A 1 -11.17 -6.67 7.48
N VAL A 2 -11.92 -7.64 7.04
CA VAL A 2 -11.82 -8.22 5.68
C VAL A 2 -13.24 -8.48 5.20
N ASP A 3 -13.60 -7.99 4.03
CA ASP A 3 -14.90 -8.24 3.39
C ASP A 3 -14.76 -8.38 1.88
N GLN A 4 -15.68 -9.09 1.24
CA GLN A 4 -15.79 -9.19 -0.20
C GLN A 4 -16.78 -8.15 -0.70
N ILE A 5 -16.30 -7.22 -1.51
CA ILE A 5 -17.12 -6.15 -2.10
C ILE A 5 -17.12 -6.30 -3.62
N SER A 6 -18.27 -6.60 -4.18
CA SER A 6 -18.44 -6.79 -5.62
C SER A 6 -17.38 -7.74 -6.21
N GLY A 7 -17.19 -8.89 -5.54
CA GLY A 7 -16.27 -9.96 -5.99
C GLY A 7 -14.78 -9.71 -5.77
N ARG A 8 -14.39 -8.69 -5.00
CA ARG A 8 -12.99 -8.41 -4.63
C ARG A 8 -12.83 -8.20 -3.13
N GLY A 9 -11.69 -8.61 -2.59
CA GLY A 9 -11.33 -8.36 -1.22
C GLY A 9 -11.10 -6.88 -0.95
N VAL A 10 -11.69 -6.38 0.15
CA VAL A 10 -11.32 -5.10 0.76
C VAL A 10 -10.94 -5.37 2.20
N TYR A 11 -9.76 -4.96 2.60
CA TYR A 11 -9.26 -5.28 3.94
C TYR A 11 -8.39 -4.18 4.54
N THR A 12 -8.33 -4.21 5.87
CA THR A 12 -7.42 -3.36 6.65
C THR A 12 -6.16 -4.13 6.98
N PHE A 13 -5.02 -3.46 6.95
CA PHE A 13 -3.74 -4.00 7.37
C PHE A 13 -2.88 -2.93 8.04
N CYS A 14 -1.70 -3.30 8.56
CA CYS A 14 -0.74 -2.38 9.16
C CYS A 14 -1.37 -1.39 10.15
N MET A 15 -2.09 -1.91 11.17
CA MET A 15 -2.62 -1.08 12.24
C MET A 15 -1.48 -0.46 13.05
N CYS A 16 -1.40 0.86 13.05
CA CYS A 16 -0.36 1.65 13.71
C CYS A 16 -0.94 2.49 14.86
N PRO A 17 -1.18 1.90 16.04
CA PRO A 17 -1.65 2.65 17.20
C PRO A 17 -0.57 3.62 17.67
N GLY A 18 -0.97 4.84 18.02
CA GLY A 18 -0.04 5.89 18.41
C GLY A 18 0.95 6.25 17.30
N GLY A 19 0.60 5.97 16.05
CA GLY A 19 1.49 6.05 14.90
C GLY A 19 1.40 7.36 14.13
N PHE A 20 2.16 7.42 13.05
CA PHE A 20 2.20 8.55 12.13
C PHE A 20 2.30 8.07 10.69
N VAL A 21 1.92 8.94 9.77
CA VAL A 21 1.99 8.69 8.33
C VAL A 21 3.24 9.34 7.77
N VAL A 22 3.95 8.61 6.89
CA VAL A 22 5.21 9.05 6.28
C VAL A 22 5.13 9.02 4.76
N PRO A 23 5.91 9.86 4.05
CA PRO A 23 6.10 9.71 2.61
C PRO A 23 6.89 8.43 2.30
N ALA A 24 6.48 7.72 1.26
CA ALA A 24 7.07 6.46 0.83
C ALA A 24 7.31 6.39 -0.69
N ALA A 25 7.18 7.50 -1.41
CA ALA A 25 7.50 7.57 -2.83
C ALA A 25 9.00 7.38 -3.07
N THR A 26 9.35 6.66 -4.13
CA THR A 26 10.75 6.36 -4.50
C THR A 26 11.12 6.87 -5.89
N GLY A 27 10.15 7.37 -6.64
CA GLY A 27 10.35 7.92 -7.98
C GLY A 27 9.88 9.37 -8.09
N PRO A 28 10.21 10.04 -9.19
CA PRO A 28 9.72 11.37 -9.49
C PRO A 28 8.22 11.34 -9.80
N GLU A 29 7.55 12.48 -9.59
CA GLU A 29 6.13 12.65 -9.90
C GLU A 29 5.19 11.61 -9.24
N GLN A 30 5.54 11.17 -8.03
CA GLN A 30 4.76 10.20 -7.26
C GLN A 30 4.46 10.74 -5.86
N VAL A 31 3.28 10.42 -5.33
CA VAL A 31 2.93 10.51 -3.91
C VAL A 31 2.48 9.15 -3.44
N VAL A 32 3.22 8.62 -2.48
CA VAL A 32 2.90 7.38 -1.77
C VAL A 32 3.03 7.65 -0.29
N VAL A 33 2.10 7.17 0.49
CA VAL A 33 2.11 7.28 1.95
C VAL A 33 2.20 5.89 2.58
N ASN A 34 2.76 5.82 3.78
CA ASN A 34 2.78 4.60 4.58
C ASN A 34 2.59 4.92 6.06
N GLY A 35 2.06 3.99 6.82
CA GLY A 35 1.90 4.10 8.25
C GLY A 35 3.09 3.54 9.02
N MET A 36 3.47 4.23 10.09
CA MET A 36 4.53 3.82 11.01
C MET A 36 4.04 3.86 12.45
N SER A 37 4.49 2.93 13.28
CA SER A 37 4.20 2.93 14.71
C SER A 37 5.51 2.98 15.50
N PRO A 38 5.73 4.01 16.35
CA PRO A 38 6.89 4.04 17.22
C PRO A 38 6.78 2.96 18.30
N SER A 39 7.89 2.55 18.86
CA SER A 39 7.93 1.51 19.89
C SER A 39 7.03 1.80 21.09
N GLY A 40 6.90 3.06 21.47
CA GLY A 40 6.05 3.50 22.60
C GLY A 40 4.56 3.45 22.32
N ARG A 41 4.13 3.42 21.06
CA ARG A 41 2.71 3.36 20.61
C ARG A 41 1.76 4.33 21.32
N ASN A 42 2.28 5.45 21.79
CA ASN A 42 1.57 6.45 22.62
C ASN A 42 1.40 7.81 21.92
N GLY A 43 1.59 7.87 20.62
CA GLY A 43 1.35 9.07 19.84
C GLY A 43 -0.13 9.45 19.79
N ARG A 44 -0.39 10.69 19.38
CA ARG A 44 -1.73 11.27 19.33
C ARG A 44 -2.66 10.58 18.32
N TRP A 45 -2.12 10.10 17.20
CA TRP A 45 -2.89 9.53 16.09
C TRP A 45 -2.72 8.03 15.98
N SER A 46 -3.65 7.40 15.32
CA SER A 46 -3.54 6.03 14.85
C SER A 46 -3.86 5.99 13.37
N ASN A 47 -3.27 5.05 12.65
CA ASN A 47 -3.57 4.86 11.23
C ASN A 47 -3.62 3.37 10.88
N SER A 48 -4.21 3.06 9.73
CA SER A 48 -4.12 1.75 9.11
C SER A 48 -4.19 1.88 7.60
N GLY A 49 -3.52 0.99 6.88
CA GLY A 49 -3.73 0.81 5.45
C GLY A 49 -5.10 0.15 5.20
N ILE A 50 -5.80 0.62 4.16
CA ILE A 50 -7.04 0.01 3.70
C ILE A 50 -6.94 -0.15 2.19
N VAL A 51 -7.03 -1.38 1.73
CA VAL A 51 -6.72 -1.76 0.36
C VAL A 51 -7.85 -2.53 -0.30
N VAL A 52 -7.90 -2.41 -1.62
CA VAL A 52 -8.76 -3.18 -2.51
C VAL A 52 -7.89 -4.13 -3.32
N GLU A 53 -8.25 -5.39 -3.34
CA GLU A 53 -7.62 -6.39 -4.18
C GLU A 53 -7.79 -6.06 -5.66
N MET A 54 -6.69 -6.01 -6.39
CA MET A 54 -6.68 -5.79 -7.83
C MET A 54 -6.33 -7.10 -8.54
N PRO A 55 -7.18 -7.59 -9.47
CA PRO A 55 -6.88 -8.81 -10.20
C PRO A 55 -5.71 -8.57 -11.16
N PRO A 56 -4.84 -9.58 -11.34
CA PRO A 56 -3.84 -9.52 -12.39
C PRO A 56 -4.51 -9.42 -13.76
N THR A 57 -3.86 -8.73 -14.68
CA THR A 57 -4.27 -8.70 -16.09
C THR A 57 -3.31 -9.56 -16.91
N ASP A 58 -3.85 -10.45 -17.74
CA ASP A 58 -3.06 -11.42 -18.49
C ASP A 58 -2.33 -10.81 -19.71
N ALA A 59 -2.62 -9.56 -20.06
CA ALA A 59 -2.17 -8.96 -21.31
C ALA A 59 -0.68 -8.56 -21.31
N ASP A 60 -0.11 -8.20 -20.15
CA ASP A 60 1.27 -7.72 -20.02
C ASP A 60 1.77 -7.91 -18.59
N PRO A 61 2.92 -8.58 -18.38
CA PRO A 61 3.49 -8.80 -17.05
C PRO A 61 3.75 -7.53 -16.23
N LEU A 62 3.88 -6.38 -16.88
CA LEU A 62 4.12 -5.09 -16.24
C LEU A 62 2.86 -4.20 -16.11
N SER A 63 1.70 -4.69 -16.57
CA SER A 63 0.45 -3.91 -16.56
C SER A 63 0.06 -3.43 -15.16
N MET A 64 0.18 -4.30 -14.17
CA MET A 64 -0.13 -3.97 -12.77
C MET A 64 0.86 -2.95 -12.18
N LEU A 65 2.13 -3.02 -12.55
CA LEU A 65 3.13 -2.03 -12.15
C LEU A 65 2.80 -0.65 -12.74
N ARG A 66 2.49 -0.60 -14.03
CA ARG A 66 2.08 0.66 -14.68
C ARG A 66 0.80 1.24 -14.07
N GLN A 67 -0.16 0.41 -13.73
CA GLN A 67 -1.38 0.87 -13.04
C GLN A 67 -1.06 1.45 -11.66
N GLN A 68 -0.16 0.82 -10.92
CA GLN A 68 0.32 1.35 -9.64
C GLN A 68 1.00 2.72 -9.84
N GLU A 69 1.92 2.84 -10.77
CA GLU A 69 2.63 4.09 -11.09
C GLU A 69 1.67 5.19 -11.53
N GLU A 70 0.64 4.86 -12.31
CA GLU A 70 -0.38 5.81 -12.74
C GLU A 70 -1.19 6.36 -11.56
N ILE A 71 -1.60 5.51 -10.62
CA ILE A 71 -2.31 5.93 -9.41
C ILE A 71 -1.43 6.83 -8.54
N GLU A 72 -0.17 6.49 -8.36
CA GLU A 72 0.81 7.28 -7.62
C GLU A 72 1.04 8.66 -8.26
N ARG A 73 1.08 8.69 -9.60
CA ARG A 73 1.19 9.94 -10.37
C ARG A 73 -0.07 10.78 -10.30
N LEU A 74 -1.25 10.16 -10.36
CA LEU A 74 -2.52 10.88 -10.16
C LEU A 74 -2.57 11.55 -8.78
N CYS A 75 -2.10 10.87 -7.73
CA CYS A 75 -1.97 11.46 -6.41
C CYS A 75 -1.06 12.69 -6.41
N TRP A 76 0.10 12.62 -7.06
CA TRP A 76 1.03 13.73 -7.18
C TRP A 76 0.40 14.94 -7.92
N LEU A 77 -0.35 14.68 -9.00
CA LEU A 77 -1.09 15.73 -9.70
C LEU A 77 -2.13 16.40 -8.81
N GLN A 78 -2.88 15.61 -8.03
CA GLN A 78 -3.89 16.10 -7.09
C GLN A 78 -3.27 16.76 -5.84
N ALA A 79 -2.02 16.51 -5.59
CA ALA A 79 -1.21 17.09 -4.53
C ALA A 79 -0.48 18.38 -4.97
N ASN A 80 -0.99 19.07 -6.00
CA ASN A 80 -0.38 20.27 -6.56
C ASN A 80 1.05 20.07 -7.08
N ARG A 81 1.41 18.85 -7.48
CA ARG A 81 2.75 18.44 -7.90
C ARG A 81 3.81 18.60 -6.80
N LEU A 82 3.39 18.42 -5.57
CA LEU A 82 4.23 18.46 -4.36
C LEU A 82 4.21 17.10 -3.65
N GLN A 83 4.90 17.01 -2.52
CA GLN A 83 4.85 15.83 -1.66
C GLN A 83 3.76 15.91 -0.57
N THR A 84 2.87 16.90 -0.63
CA THR A 84 1.62 16.88 0.13
C THR A 84 0.77 15.70 -0.31
N ALA A 85 -0.06 15.14 0.56
CA ALA A 85 -0.93 14.02 0.20
C ALA A 85 -2.37 14.47 0.00
N PRO A 86 -3.04 14.03 -1.10
CA PRO A 86 -4.47 14.30 -1.28
C PRO A 86 -5.26 13.55 -0.22
N ALA A 87 -6.22 14.23 0.38
CA ALA A 87 -6.98 13.69 1.50
C ALA A 87 -8.43 14.19 1.52
N GLN A 88 -9.27 13.44 2.21
CA GLN A 88 -10.69 13.73 2.38
C GLN A 88 -11.17 13.23 3.75
N ARG A 89 -12.10 13.92 4.41
CA ARG A 89 -12.74 13.38 5.60
C ARG A 89 -13.51 12.11 5.26
N MET A 90 -13.44 11.10 6.12
CA MET A 90 -13.96 9.76 5.81
C MET A 90 -15.44 9.76 5.43
N ALA A 91 -16.31 10.42 6.22
CA ALA A 91 -17.74 10.42 5.90
C ALA A 91 -18.05 11.23 4.63
N ASP A 92 -17.28 12.28 4.33
CA ASP A 92 -17.41 13.02 3.09
C ASP A 92 -16.99 12.16 1.88
N PHE A 93 -15.87 11.44 1.99
CA PHE A 93 -15.44 10.47 0.97
C PHE A 93 -16.54 9.44 0.69
N VAL A 94 -17.10 8.83 1.73
CA VAL A 94 -18.16 7.82 1.60
C VAL A 94 -19.42 8.38 0.95
N ASN A 95 -19.78 9.63 1.27
CA ASN A 95 -20.97 10.27 0.75
C ASN A 95 -20.76 11.00 -0.59
N GLY A 96 -19.53 11.03 -1.12
CA GLY A 96 -19.20 11.71 -2.38
C GLY A 96 -19.29 13.24 -2.27
N ARG A 97 -18.87 13.79 -1.13
CA ARG A 97 -18.88 15.24 -0.86
C ARG A 97 -17.47 15.77 -0.74
N LEU A 98 -17.23 16.98 -1.20
CA LEU A 98 -15.98 17.67 -0.92
C LEU A 98 -15.88 17.96 0.58
N SER A 99 -14.69 17.76 1.15
CA SER A 99 -14.41 18.23 2.50
C SER A 99 -14.03 19.71 2.46
N ALA A 100 -14.72 20.53 3.24
CA ALA A 100 -14.44 21.96 3.32
C ALA A 100 -13.09 22.24 3.99
N ASP A 101 -12.68 21.39 4.90
CA ASP A 101 -11.41 21.42 5.62
C ASP A 101 -10.93 19.98 5.92
N LEU A 102 -9.73 19.85 6.46
CA LEU A 102 -9.16 18.58 6.87
C LEU A 102 -8.78 18.63 8.37
N ASN A 103 -8.83 17.46 8.99
CA ASN A 103 -8.32 17.31 10.36
C ASN A 103 -6.80 17.49 10.39
N ALA A 104 -6.26 17.86 11.55
CA ALA A 104 -4.83 17.80 11.79
C ALA A 104 -4.31 16.38 11.55
N SER A 105 -3.12 16.26 10.99
CA SER A 105 -2.51 14.99 10.59
C SER A 105 -1.06 14.91 11.07
N SER A 106 -0.58 13.67 11.19
CA SER A 106 0.82 13.35 11.43
C SER A 106 1.69 13.38 10.18
N TYR A 107 1.11 13.51 9.00
CA TYR A 107 1.87 13.53 7.74
C TYR A 107 2.64 14.84 7.58
N ALA A 108 3.95 14.81 7.78
CA ALA A 108 4.81 16.00 7.85
C ALA A 108 4.79 16.89 6.59
N PRO A 109 4.73 16.36 5.35
CA PRO A 109 4.61 17.21 4.17
C PRO A 109 3.27 17.95 4.05
N GLY A 110 2.27 17.59 4.86
CA GLY A 110 0.95 18.20 4.86
C GLY A 110 -0.06 17.53 3.94
N LEU A 111 -1.32 17.85 4.16
CA LEU A 111 -2.44 17.32 3.37
C LEU A 111 -3.05 18.42 2.49
N VAL A 112 -3.60 18.01 1.36
CA VAL A 112 -4.43 18.86 0.50
C VAL A 112 -5.83 18.27 0.37
N ALA A 113 -6.86 19.07 0.60
CA ALA A 113 -8.24 18.64 0.40
C ALA A 113 -8.48 18.34 -1.08
N SER A 114 -8.87 17.11 -1.38
CA SER A 114 -9.03 16.62 -2.74
C SER A 114 -10.21 15.63 -2.81
N PRO A 115 -11.02 15.66 -3.87
CA PRO A 115 -12.18 14.77 -4.02
C PRO A 115 -11.76 13.35 -4.40
N LEU A 116 -11.18 12.58 -3.48
CA LEU A 116 -10.70 11.22 -3.71
C LEU A 116 -11.76 10.34 -4.37
N HIS A 117 -13.02 10.49 -3.95
CA HIS A 117 -14.16 9.76 -4.50
C HIS A 117 -14.43 10.02 -5.99
N PHE A 118 -13.88 11.09 -6.54
CA PHE A 118 -14.09 11.51 -7.93
C PHE A 118 -12.96 11.07 -8.86
N TRP A 119 -11.71 11.33 -8.50
CA TRP A 119 -10.58 11.10 -9.40
C TRP A 119 -9.90 9.73 -9.20
N MET A 120 -10.04 9.13 -8.04
CA MET A 120 -9.49 7.78 -7.80
C MET A 120 -10.17 6.77 -8.74
N PRO A 121 -9.45 5.76 -9.26
CA PRO A 121 -10.08 4.75 -10.10
C PRO A 121 -11.39 4.24 -9.50
N LYS A 122 -12.45 4.23 -10.32
CA LYS A 122 -13.82 3.95 -9.89
C LYS A 122 -13.91 2.60 -9.16
N ASP A 123 -13.23 1.62 -9.70
CA ASP A 123 -13.11 0.26 -9.14
C ASP A 123 -12.57 0.24 -7.70
N ILE A 124 -11.68 1.15 -7.36
CA ILE A 124 -11.10 1.27 -6.02
C ILE A 124 -12.01 2.12 -5.13
N SER A 125 -12.36 3.31 -5.59
CA SER A 125 -13.11 4.29 -4.78
C SER A 125 -14.49 3.78 -4.38
N GLU A 126 -15.23 3.13 -5.27
CA GLU A 126 -16.56 2.58 -4.97
C GLU A 126 -16.50 1.43 -3.96
N ARG A 127 -15.52 0.51 -4.11
CA ARG A 127 -15.35 -0.59 -3.15
C ARG A 127 -14.93 -0.13 -1.77
N LEU A 128 -14.03 0.84 -1.68
CA LEU A 128 -13.66 1.45 -0.40
C LEU A 128 -14.87 2.12 0.27
N ARG A 129 -15.66 2.88 -0.49
CA ARG A 129 -16.86 3.56 0.03
C ARG A 129 -17.91 2.56 0.52
N GLU A 130 -18.11 1.47 -0.20
CA GLU A 130 -19.04 0.40 0.20
C GLU A 130 -18.53 -0.35 1.44
N ALA A 131 -17.25 -0.69 1.48
CA ALA A 131 -16.63 -1.30 2.66
C ALA A 131 -16.77 -0.40 3.90
N PHE A 132 -16.50 0.90 3.77
CA PHE A 132 -16.64 1.84 4.88
C PHE A 132 -18.09 1.96 5.38
N ARG A 133 -19.08 1.92 4.47
CA ARG A 133 -20.50 1.87 4.87
C ARG A 133 -20.80 0.57 5.62
N LEU A 134 -20.34 -0.57 5.13
CA LEU A 134 -20.55 -1.87 5.74
C LEU A 134 -19.92 -1.92 7.15
N TRP A 135 -18.69 -1.46 7.27
CA TRP A 135 -17.98 -1.41 8.56
C TRP A 135 -18.60 -0.38 9.51
N GLY A 136 -19.08 0.76 8.99
CA GLY A 136 -19.81 1.74 9.79
C GLY A 136 -21.12 1.22 10.38
N ARG A 137 -21.79 0.29 9.68
CA ARG A 137 -22.96 -0.41 10.22
C ARG A 137 -22.60 -1.49 11.26
N ARG A 138 -21.44 -2.13 11.09
CA ARG A 138 -20.97 -3.23 11.95
C ARG A 138 -20.27 -2.72 13.21
N TYR A 139 -19.55 -1.62 13.11
CA TYR A 139 -18.75 -1.04 14.19
C TYR A 139 -19.17 0.39 14.46
N HIS A 140 -19.86 0.58 15.59
CA HIS A 140 -20.32 1.92 15.98
C HIS A 140 -19.17 2.90 16.09
N GLY A 141 -19.32 4.10 15.51
CA GLY A 141 -18.29 5.16 15.52
C GLY A 141 -17.21 5.01 14.47
N PHE A 142 -17.16 3.91 13.69
CA PHE A 142 -16.16 3.74 12.63
C PHE A 142 -16.30 4.78 11.52
N LEU A 143 -17.52 5.00 11.03
CA LEU A 143 -17.78 5.99 9.97
C LEU A 143 -17.94 7.38 10.58
N THR A 144 -16.90 8.19 10.53
CA THR A 144 -16.85 9.51 11.16
C THR A 144 -16.06 10.51 10.30
N ASN A 145 -16.34 11.81 10.46
CA ASN A 145 -15.53 12.88 9.89
C ASN A 145 -14.33 13.29 10.76
N GLU A 146 -14.14 12.67 11.90
CA GLU A 146 -12.90 12.79 12.69
C GLU A 146 -11.75 11.98 12.08
N ALA A 147 -12.07 10.97 11.26
CA ALA A 147 -11.09 10.21 10.49
C ALA A 147 -10.86 10.84 9.11
N THR A 148 -9.62 10.80 8.66
CA THR A 148 -9.19 11.30 7.35
C THR A 148 -8.70 10.15 6.49
N VAL A 149 -9.22 10.06 5.28
CA VAL A 149 -8.69 9.18 4.22
C VAL A 149 -7.57 9.93 3.52
N ILE A 150 -6.38 9.37 3.51
CA ILE A 150 -5.18 9.93 2.87
C ILE A 150 -4.80 8.99 1.73
N ALA A 151 -4.58 9.52 0.55
CA ALA A 151 -4.15 8.75 -0.62
C ALA A 151 -2.67 9.00 -0.91
N VAL A 152 -1.95 7.97 -1.33
CA VAL A 152 -2.32 6.60 -1.60
C VAL A 152 -1.27 5.66 -1.00
N GLU A 153 -1.69 4.50 -0.54
CA GLU A 153 -0.80 3.40 -0.21
C GLU A 153 -1.01 2.26 -1.22
N THR A 154 -0.18 2.21 -2.26
CA THR A 154 -0.26 1.25 -3.36
C THR A 154 0.72 0.08 -3.21
N ARG A 155 1.69 0.21 -2.29
CA ARG A 155 2.83 -0.71 -2.18
C ARG A 155 2.64 -1.74 -1.05
N THR A 156 1.52 -2.46 -1.09
CA THR A 156 1.20 -3.53 -0.13
C THR A 156 1.73 -4.89 -0.54
N SER A 157 1.79 -5.14 -1.85
CA SER A 157 2.34 -6.36 -2.45
C SER A 157 3.00 -5.98 -3.76
N SER A 158 4.07 -6.67 -4.14
CA SER A 158 4.67 -6.42 -5.46
C SER A 158 3.68 -6.79 -6.57
N PRO A 159 3.42 -5.89 -7.52
CA PRO A 159 2.55 -6.17 -8.66
C PRO A 159 3.22 -7.10 -9.68
N VAL A 160 4.52 -7.39 -9.51
CA VAL A 160 5.32 -8.23 -10.38
C VAL A 160 6.10 -9.26 -9.57
N ARG A 161 6.46 -10.38 -10.21
CA ARG A 161 7.36 -11.38 -9.63
C ARG A 161 8.62 -11.49 -10.49
N ILE A 162 9.78 -11.26 -9.89
CA ILE A 162 11.07 -11.49 -10.53
C ILE A 162 11.36 -12.99 -10.46
N LEU A 163 11.36 -13.68 -11.59
CA LEU A 163 11.44 -15.13 -11.63
C LEU A 163 12.75 -15.66 -11.06
N ARG A 164 12.67 -16.68 -10.21
CA ARG A 164 13.80 -17.43 -9.69
C ARG A 164 13.49 -18.93 -9.70
N ASP A 165 14.50 -19.74 -9.77
CA ASP A 165 14.39 -21.20 -9.61
C ASP A 165 13.95 -21.52 -8.17
N ARG A 166 13.16 -22.59 -8.04
CA ARG A 166 12.53 -22.94 -6.75
C ARG A 166 13.51 -23.49 -5.72
N ASP A 167 14.50 -24.22 -6.18
CA ASP A 167 15.42 -24.95 -5.30
C ASP A 167 16.69 -24.14 -5.04
N SER A 168 17.31 -23.64 -6.09
CA SER A 168 18.55 -22.84 -5.99
C SER A 168 18.31 -21.38 -5.63
N LEU A 169 17.09 -20.87 -5.74
CA LEU A 169 16.69 -19.47 -5.55
C LEU A 169 17.40 -18.47 -6.46
N HIS A 170 18.18 -18.93 -7.43
CA HIS A 170 18.78 -18.10 -8.47
C HIS A 170 17.71 -17.54 -9.41
N HIS A 171 17.96 -16.32 -9.92
CA HIS A 171 17.21 -15.81 -11.06
C HIS A 171 17.41 -16.73 -12.29
N VAL A 172 16.31 -17.03 -12.99
CA VAL A 172 16.29 -18.02 -14.07
C VAL A 172 17.21 -17.73 -15.25
N ARG A 173 17.71 -16.50 -15.42
CA ARG A 173 18.57 -16.07 -16.52
C ARG A 173 19.84 -15.35 -16.09
N ILE A 174 19.88 -14.78 -14.89
CA ILE A 174 21.00 -13.95 -14.43
C ILE A 174 21.71 -14.67 -13.31
N ARG A 175 22.92 -15.11 -13.60
CA ARG A 175 23.76 -15.78 -12.60
C ARG A 175 24.17 -14.84 -11.48
N GLY A 176 24.14 -15.31 -10.24
CA GLY A 176 24.51 -14.54 -9.05
C GLY A 176 23.43 -13.55 -8.58
N LEU A 177 22.26 -13.50 -9.21
CA LEU A 177 21.11 -12.72 -8.77
C LEU A 177 20.13 -13.61 -8.01
N TYR A 178 19.76 -13.21 -6.79
CA TYR A 178 18.79 -13.90 -5.94
C TYR A 178 17.61 -12.98 -5.62
N PRO A 179 16.53 -12.99 -6.40
CA PRO A 179 15.33 -12.19 -6.12
C PRO A 179 14.74 -12.61 -4.78
N ALA A 180 14.60 -11.69 -3.83
CA ALA A 180 14.15 -11.98 -2.48
C ALA A 180 13.13 -10.98 -1.96
N GLY A 181 12.29 -11.44 -1.04
CA GLY A 181 11.37 -10.64 -0.26
C GLY A 181 10.18 -10.09 -1.02
N GLU A 182 9.57 -9.06 -0.47
CA GLU A 182 8.31 -8.48 -0.96
C GLU A 182 8.48 -7.81 -2.32
N GLY A 183 9.52 -7.00 -2.50
CA GLY A 183 9.75 -6.30 -3.77
C GLY A 183 9.96 -7.23 -4.96
N ALA A 184 10.50 -8.43 -4.73
CA ALA A 184 10.66 -9.46 -5.77
C ALA A 184 9.40 -10.37 -5.93
N GLY A 185 8.35 -10.15 -5.13
CA GLY A 185 7.09 -10.90 -5.21
C GLY A 185 7.08 -12.24 -4.47
N TYR A 186 7.96 -12.45 -3.48
CA TYR A 186 8.08 -13.71 -2.72
C TYR A 186 7.61 -13.62 -1.27
N ALA A 187 7.21 -12.45 -0.82
CA ALA A 187 6.69 -12.23 0.53
C ALA A 187 5.57 -11.18 0.52
N GLY A 188 4.74 -11.18 1.54
CA GLY A 188 3.64 -10.23 1.72
C GLY A 188 3.65 -9.56 3.09
N GLY A 189 4.77 -9.55 3.79
CA GLY A 189 4.91 -8.91 5.10
C GLY A 189 6.29 -9.05 5.70
N ILE A 190 6.54 -8.37 6.82
CA ILE A 190 7.86 -8.22 7.45
C ILE A 190 8.51 -9.58 7.76
N VAL A 191 7.79 -10.47 8.44
CA VAL A 191 8.32 -11.78 8.85
C VAL A 191 8.57 -12.67 7.65
N SER A 192 7.64 -12.75 6.71
CA SER A 192 7.81 -13.56 5.49
C SER A 192 8.95 -13.05 4.61
N ALA A 193 9.14 -11.74 4.52
CA ALA A 193 10.27 -11.14 3.81
C ALA A 193 11.62 -11.47 4.47
N ALA A 194 11.68 -11.41 5.80
CA ALA A 194 12.88 -11.79 6.56
C ALA A 194 13.24 -13.27 6.37
N ILE A 195 12.25 -14.16 6.47
CA ILE A 195 12.44 -15.61 6.24
C ILE A 195 12.93 -15.89 4.82
N ASP A 196 12.33 -15.25 3.83
CA ASP A 196 12.71 -15.43 2.43
C ASP A 196 14.12 -14.90 2.16
N GLY A 197 14.49 -13.76 2.76
CA GLY A 197 15.86 -13.22 2.72
C GLY A 197 16.88 -14.17 3.34
N GLN A 198 16.56 -14.78 4.50
CA GLN A 198 17.42 -15.77 5.13
C GLN A 198 17.63 -17.00 4.22
N ARG A 199 16.56 -17.55 3.64
CA ARG A 199 16.66 -18.67 2.69
C ARG A 199 17.54 -18.35 1.47
N CYS A 200 17.45 -17.13 0.95
CA CYS A 200 18.33 -16.70 -0.14
C CYS A 200 19.79 -16.61 0.32
N ALA A 201 20.05 -16.11 1.53
CA ALA A 201 21.41 -16.05 2.08
C ALA A 201 21.99 -17.45 2.28
N ASP A 202 21.21 -18.40 2.82
CA ASP A 202 21.62 -19.79 2.99
C ASP A 202 21.97 -20.42 1.63
N ALA A 203 21.11 -20.24 0.62
CA ALA A 203 21.37 -20.73 -0.73
C ALA A 203 22.62 -20.12 -1.39
N ILE A 204 22.94 -18.85 -1.10
CA ILE A 204 24.18 -18.20 -1.54
C ILE A 204 25.39 -18.87 -0.88
N CYS A 205 25.34 -19.09 0.42
CA CYS A 205 26.42 -19.75 1.17
C CYS A 205 26.68 -21.16 0.62
N ASP A 206 25.64 -21.97 0.46
CA ASP A 206 25.74 -23.31 -0.10
C ASP A 206 26.40 -23.30 -1.49
N ASN A 207 25.98 -22.38 -2.36
CA ASN A 207 26.59 -22.26 -3.70
C ASN A 207 28.08 -21.85 -3.66
N ILE A 208 28.48 -20.97 -2.75
CA ILE A 208 29.88 -20.54 -2.61
C ILE A 208 30.74 -21.69 -2.10
N PHE A 209 30.28 -22.40 -1.07
CA PHE A 209 31.06 -23.48 -0.46
C PHE A 209 31.12 -24.77 -1.30
N HIS A 210 30.10 -25.04 -2.13
CA HIS A 210 30.14 -26.18 -3.08
C HIS A 210 30.98 -25.92 -4.34
N ILE A 211 31.33 -24.67 -4.64
CA ILE A 211 32.25 -24.34 -5.74
C ILE A 211 33.71 -24.52 -5.33
N THR A 212 34.00 -24.61 -4.04
CA THR A 212 35.35 -24.72 -3.44
C THR A 212 35.78 -26.16 -3.12
N THR A 213 34.94 -27.16 -3.38
CA THR A 213 35.23 -28.60 -3.25
C THR A 213 35.18 -29.28 -4.63
#